data_b58a09289c41521710ca81f8edeba1e8
#
_entry.id   b58a09289c41521710ca81f8edeba1e8
#
_cell.length_a   1.000
_cell.length_b   1.000
_cell.length_c   1.000
_cell.angle_alpha   90.00
_cell.angle_beta   90.00
_cell.angle_gamma   90.00
#
_symmetry.space_group_name_H-M   'P 1'
#
loop_
_entity.id
_entity.type
_entity.pdbx_description
1 polymer ?
#
loop_
_entity_poly.entity_id
_entity_poly.type
_entity_poly.pdbx_seq_one_letter_code
_entity_poly.pdbx_strand_id
1 'polypeptide(L)'
;MLESAKETKKWLRELSWKKIFFTAFIYTLYTTVIRQIEAFLTMKYYQMPQYFGVWSKTMMPTAGPPPQEFFITSLIFTFYSGISLALVYYYIRALLPKLFWKRVFLFADLMVAASFIFFTIPSYLLFNLPVELILSWFASSFIILLLTSLTLVKIIN
;
A
#
# COMPACT_ATOMS: atom_id res chain seq x y z
N MET A 1 32.71 3.03 10.97
CA MET A 1 31.88 4.27 10.92
C MET A 1 32.05 5.06 9.62
N LEU A 2 33.26 5.39 9.16
CA LEU A 2 33.50 6.19 7.93
C LEU A 2 33.06 5.47 6.62
N GLU A 3 33.17 4.15 6.56
CA GLU A 3 32.79 3.33 5.40
C GLU A 3 31.27 3.30 5.23
N SER A 4 30.52 3.12 6.32
CA SER A 4 29.04 3.21 6.34
C SER A 4 28.52 4.57 5.87
N ALA A 5 29.20 5.66 6.26
CA ALA A 5 28.84 7.01 5.82
C ALA A 5 29.10 7.24 4.32
N LYS A 6 30.14 6.62 3.75
CA LYS A 6 30.44 6.68 2.31
C LYS A 6 29.42 5.88 1.50
N GLU A 7 29.02 4.69 1.97
CA GLU A 7 27.98 3.87 1.35
C GLU A 7 26.63 4.55 1.37
N THR A 8 26.25 5.15 2.50
CA THR A 8 25.00 5.94 2.62
C THR A 8 24.98 7.12 1.65
N LYS A 9 26.10 7.86 1.50
CA LYS A 9 26.21 8.96 0.54
C LYS A 9 26.14 8.47 -0.91
N LYS A 10 26.73 7.33 -1.23
CA LYS A 10 26.66 6.73 -2.57
C LYS A 10 25.21 6.36 -2.89
N TRP A 11 24.52 5.70 -1.98
CA TRP A 11 23.14 5.30 -2.14
C TRP A 11 22.20 6.50 -2.35
N LEU A 12 22.35 7.57 -1.57
CA LEU A 12 21.56 8.80 -1.72
C LEU A 12 21.75 9.47 -3.09
N ARG A 13 22.95 9.37 -3.70
CA ARG A 13 23.21 9.88 -5.05
C ARG A 13 22.55 9.06 -6.15
N GLU A 14 22.27 7.78 -5.92
CA GLU A 14 21.61 6.91 -6.86
C GLU A 14 20.07 7.06 -6.85
N LEU A 15 19.52 7.76 -5.85
CA LEU A 15 18.08 8.01 -5.74
C LEU A 15 17.61 9.00 -6.84
N SER A 16 16.71 8.55 -7.67
CA SER A 16 16.02 9.43 -8.60
C SER A 16 14.67 9.86 -8.01
N TRP A 17 14.65 11.02 -7.38
CA TRP A 17 13.43 11.58 -6.80
C TRP A 17 12.31 11.74 -7.84
N LYS A 18 12.65 12.07 -9.10
CA LYS A 18 11.67 12.11 -10.19
C LYS A 18 10.97 10.76 -10.40
N LYS A 19 11.74 9.66 -10.42
CA LYS A 19 11.18 8.31 -10.54
C LYS A 19 10.34 7.93 -9.31
N ILE A 20 10.77 8.30 -8.10
CA ILE A 20 10.06 8.03 -6.85
C ILE A 20 8.70 8.72 -6.86
N PHE A 21 8.66 10.04 -7.09
CA PHE A 21 7.41 10.80 -7.12
C PHE A 21 6.47 10.36 -8.25
N PHE A 22 7.02 10.07 -9.42
CA PHE A 22 6.23 9.55 -10.53
C PHE A 22 5.61 8.18 -10.23
N THR A 23 6.38 7.28 -9.63
CA THR A 23 5.87 5.97 -9.19
C THR A 23 4.82 6.11 -8.11
N ALA A 24 5.04 6.99 -7.12
CA ALA A 24 4.07 7.28 -6.07
C ALA A 24 2.77 7.86 -6.62
N PHE A 25 2.83 8.71 -7.63
CA PHE A 25 1.65 9.24 -8.31
C PHE A 25 0.86 8.13 -9.01
N ILE A 26 1.52 7.28 -9.81
CA ILE A 26 0.88 6.14 -10.47
C ILE A 26 0.28 5.18 -9.44
N TYR A 27 1.02 4.89 -8.34
CA TYR A 27 0.53 4.09 -7.21
C TYR A 27 -0.76 4.66 -6.64
N THR A 28 -0.82 5.98 -6.40
CA THR A 28 -1.99 6.64 -5.86
C THR A 28 -3.21 6.48 -6.77
N LEU A 29 -3.02 6.63 -8.08
CA LEU A 29 -4.11 6.52 -9.04
C LEU A 29 -4.77 5.13 -9.00
N TYR A 30 -4.01 4.07 -9.24
CA TYR A 30 -4.63 2.73 -9.28
C TYR A 30 -5.08 2.24 -7.90
N THR A 31 -4.36 2.60 -6.83
CA THR A 31 -4.77 2.24 -5.46
C THR A 31 -6.11 2.87 -5.12
N THR A 32 -6.29 4.15 -5.43
CA THR A 32 -7.57 4.83 -5.21
C THR A 32 -8.69 4.15 -5.98
N VAL A 33 -8.49 3.84 -7.26
CA VAL A 33 -9.51 3.16 -8.08
C VAL A 33 -9.85 1.79 -7.49
N ILE A 34 -8.85 0.96 -7.17
CA ILE A 34 -9.07 -0.39 -6.64
C ILE A 34 -9.79 -0.33 -5.29
N ARG A 35 -9.39 0.59 -4.40
CA ARG A 35 -10.04 0.78 -3.09
C ARG A 35 -11.46 1.30 -3.20
N GLN A 36 -11.77 2.16 -4.18
CA GLN A 36 -13.14 2.60 -4.43
C GLN A 36 -14.02 1.46 -4.94
N ILE A 37 -13.50 0.63 -5.85
CA ILE A 37 -14.22 -0.56 -6.33
C ILE A 37 -14.47 -1.54 -5.17
N GLU A 38 -13.44 -1.81 -4.36
CA GLU A 38 -13.55 -2.68 -3.19
C GLU A 38 -14.59 -2.15 -2.20
N ALA A 39 -14.53 -0.87 -1.84
CA ALA A 39 -15.47 -0.24 -0.92
C ALA A 39 -16.91 -0.26 -1.46
N PHE A 40 -17.10 -0.08 -2.77
CA PHE A 40 -18.42 -0.20 -3.40
C PHE A 40 -18.98 -1.62 -3.30
N LEU A 41 -18.17 -2.64 -3.59
CA LEU A 41 -18.57 -4.05 -3.52
C LEU A 41 -18.88 -4.51 -2.09
N THR A 42 -18.22 -3.91 -1.10
CA THR A 42 -18.32 -4.27 0.32
C THR A 42 -19.12 -3.26 1.14
N MET A 43 -19.77 -2.29 0.49
CA MET A 43 -20.48 -1.17 1.14
C MET A 43 -21.46 -1.62 2.23
N LYS A 44 -22.14 -2.76 2.02
CA LYS A 44 -23.07 -3.31 3.01
C LYS A 44 -22.43 -3.52 4.39
N TYR A 45 -21.17 -3.92 4.47
CA TYR A 45 -20.47 -4.15 5.73
C TYR A 45 -20.13 -2.86 6.46
N TYR A 46 -19.82 -1.80 5.72
CA TYR A 46 -19.54 -0.48 6.30
C TYR A 46 -20.78 0.17 6.92
N GLN A 47 -21.97 -0.17 6.42
CA GLN A 47 -23.23 0.42 6.86
C GLN A 47 -23.93 -0.39 7.99
N MET A 48 -23.39 -1.54 8.37
CA MET A 48 -23.98 -2.37 9.43
C MET A 48 -23.79 -1.72 10.80
N PRO A 49 -24.88 -1.45 11.56
CA PRO A 49 -24.81 -0.76 12.86
C PRO A 49 -23.90 -1.44 13.88
N GLN A 50 -23.81 -2.77 13.84
CA GLN A 50 -22.98 -3.56 14.75
C GLN A 50 -21.48 -3.33 14.57
N TYR A 51 -21.05 -2.84 13.41
CA TYR A 51 -19.65 -2.54 13.11
C TYR A 51 -19.33 -1.06 13.17
N PHE A 52 -20.34 -0.20 13.41
CA PHE A 52 -20.13 1.25 13.35
C PHE A 52 -19.05 1.73 14.34
N GLY A 53 -18.98 1.14 15.52
CA GLY A 53 -17.96 1.47 16.54
C GLY A 53 -16.52 1.12 16.17
N VAL A 54 -16.30 0.34 15.10
CA VAL A 54 -14.96 -0.04 14.64
C VAL A 54 -14.35 1.06 13.76
N TRP A 55 -15.19 1.86 13.08
CA TRP A 55 -14.72 2.88 12.16
C TRP A 55 -14.17 4.10 12.90
N SER A 56 -13.09 4.66 12.37
CA SER A 56 -12.54 5.89 12.93
C SER A 56 -13.50 7.06 12.76
N LYS A 57 -13.49 8.00 13.72
CA LYS A 57 -14.27 9.25 13.61
C LYS A 57 -13.91 10.08 12.38
N THR A 58 -12.69 9.96 11.87
CA THR A 58 -12.25 10.64 10.65
C THR A 58 -12.91 10.03 9.41
N MET A 59 -13.07 8.71 9.39
CA MET A 59 -13.70 7.99 8.27
C MET A 59 -15.22 8.11 8.32
N MET A 60 -15.82 7.89 9.48
CA MET A 60 -17.27 7.88 9.68
C MET A 60 -17.64 8.62 10.98
N PRO A 61 -17.68 9.96 10.95
CA PRO A 61 -18.09 10.76 12.12
C PRO A 61 -19.57 10.56 12.47
N THR A 62 -20.38 10.23 11.46
CA THR A 62 -21.81 9.89 11.57
C THR A 62 -22.13 8.71 10.65
N ALA A 63 -23.29 8.09 10.82
CA ALA A 63 -23.76 7.06 9.89
C ALA A 63 -23.98 7.67 8.51
N GLY A 64 -23.23 7.21 7.51
CA GLY A 64 -23.31 7.72 6.14
C GLY A 64 -22.01 7.55 5.36
N PRO A 65 -21.92 8.13 4.15
CA PRO A 65 -20.70 8.09 3.36
C PRO A 65 -19.56 8.87 4.05
N PRO A 66 -18.30 8.44 3.87
CA PRO A 66 -17.13 9.17 4.38
C PRO A 66 -17.12 10.62 3.87
N PRO A 67 -16.74 11.61 4.72
CA PRO A 67 -16.66 12.99 4.34
C PRO A 67 -15.52 13.25 3.33
N GLN A 68 -15.60 14.38 2.61
CA GLN A 68 -14.61 14.74 1.60
C GLN A 68 -13.20 14.88 2.20
N GLU A 69 -13.07 15.35 3.43
CA GLU A 69 -11.81 15.49 4.16
C GLU A 69 -11.10 14.13 4.33
N PHE A 70 -11.88 13.08 4.57
CA PHE A 70 -11.33 11.72 4.64
C PHE A 70 -10.76 11.27 3.28
N PHE A 71 -11.47 11.57 2.19
CA PHE A 71 -10.99 11.25 0.84
C PHE A 71 -9.67 11.96 0.53
N ILE A 72 -9.58 13.27 0.78
CA ILE A 72 -8.35 14.05 0.58
C ILE A 72 -7.21 13.50 1.43
N THR A 73 -7.47 13.25 2.71
CA THR A 73 -6.48 12.69 3.64
C THR A 73 -5.99 11.33 3.16
N SER A 74 -6.90 10.46 2.70
CA SER A 74 -6.53 9.13 2.19
C SER A 74 -5.67 9.20 0.93
N LEU A 75 -5.91 10.17 0.02
CA LEU A 75 -5.04 10.41 -1.14
C LEU A 75 -3.63 10.80 -0.72
N ILE A 76 -3.50 11.71 0.25
CA ILE A 76 -2.20 12.15 0.78
C ILE A 76 -1.45 10.96 1.39
N PHE A 77 -2.08 10.20 2.27
CA PHE A 77 -1.46 9.02 2.87
C PHE A 77 -1.10 7.95 1.84
N THR A 78 -1.94 7.74 0.83
CA THR A 78 -1.64 6.79 -0.25
C THR A 78 -0.41 7.25 -1.04
N PHE A 79 -0.29 8.55 -1.32
CA PHE A 79 0.89 9.08 -2.00
C PHE A 79 2.18 8.89 -1.18
N TYR A 80 2.16 9.18 0.12
CA TYR A 80 3.29 8.90 1.01
C TYR A 80 3.63 7.41 1.10
N SER A 81 2.62 6.54 1.10
CA SER A 81 2.82 5.09 1.04
C SER A 81 3.53 4.67 -0.25
N GLY A 82 3.17 5.27 -1.39
CA GLY A 82 3.85 5.05 -2.66
C GLY A 82 5.32 5.48 -2.63
N ILE A 83 5.64 6.63 -2.02
CA ILE A 83 7.03 7.07 -1.80
C ILE A 83 7.78 6.05 -0.94
N SER A 84 7.18 5.61 0.16
CA SER A 84 7.80 4.65 1.08
C SER A 84 8.11 3.32 0.40
N LEU A 85 7.16 2.79 -0.40
CA LEU A 85 7.36 1.56 -1.17
C LEU A 85 8.47 1.71 -2.22
N ALA A 86 8.55 2.87 -2.88
CA ALA A 86 9.62 3.16 -3.82
C ALA A 86 11.00 3.21 -3.12
N LEU A 87 11.08 3.81 -1.95
CA LEU A 87 12.31 3.84 -1.14
C LEU A 87 12.72 2.42 -0.69
N VAL A 88 11.77 1.63 -0.18
CA VAL A 88 12.03 0.22 0.18
C VAL A 88 12.57 -0.54 -1.03
N TYR A 89 11.96 -0.38 -2.20
CA TYR A 89 12.44 -1.02 -3.42
C TYR A 89 13.87 -0.58 -3.78
N TYR A 90 14.19 0.71 -3.68
CA TYR A 90 15.55 1.21 -3.90
C TYR A 90 16.57 0.53 -2.98
N TYR A 91 16.22 0.31 -1.71
CA TYR A 91 17.09 -0.34 -0.75
C TYR A 91 17.39 -1.79 -1.10
N ILE A 92 16.35 -2.54 -1.49
CA ILE A 92 16.50 -4.00 -1.65
C ILE A 92 16.71 -4.44 -3.09
N ARG A 93 16.60 -3.53 -4.10
CA ARG A 93 16.69 -3.89 -5.53
C ARG A 93 17.97 -4.63 -5.93
N ALA A 94 19.07 -4.36 -5.24
CA ALA A 94 20.35 -5.03 -5.49
C ALA A 94 20.35 -6.50 -5.05
N LEU A 95 19.50 -6.86 -4.08
CA LEU A 95 19.33 -8.21 -3.57
C LEU A 95 18.33 -9.04 -4.39
N LEU A 96 17.53 -8.37 -5.22
CA LEU A 96 16.50 -9.00 -6.04
C LEU A 96 17.10 -9.59 -7.33
N PRO A 97 16.50 -10.67 -7.88
CA PRO A 97 16.95 -11.27 -9.13
C PRO A 97 16.99 -10.25 -10.28
N LYS A 98 17.94 -10.44 -11.22
CA LYS A 98 18.05 -9.55 -12.39
C LYS A 98 16.94 -9.78 -13.41
N LEU A 99 16.34 -10.98 -13.44
CA LEU A 99 15.28 -11.32 -14.38
C LEU A 99 14.00 -10.58 -14.01
N PHE A 100 13.42 -9.82 -14.95
CA PHE A 100 12.28 -8.91 -14.75
C PHE A 100 11.12 -9.56 -13.97
N TRP A 101 10.55 -10.64 -14.46
CA TRP A 101 9.40 -11.29 -13.83
C TRP A 101 9.71 -11.91 -12.48
N LYS A 102 10.90 -12.54 -12.31
CA LYS A 102 11.32 -13.05 -11.01
C LYS A 102 11.44 -11.93 -9.97
N ARG A 103 11.95 -10.78 -10.40
CA ARG A 103 12.04 -9.59 -9.53
C ARG A 103 10.67 -9.05 -9.15
N VAL A 104 9.74 -8.95 -10.12
CA VAL A 104 8.37 -8.52 -9.88
C VAL A 104 7.69 -9.42 -8.85
N PHE A 105 7.69 -10.72 -9.08
CA PHE A 105 6.99 -11.65 -8.19
C PHE A 105 7.65 -11.71 -6.80
N LEU A 106 8.98 -11.79 -6.72
CA LEU A 106 9.65 -11.84 -5.42
C LEU A 106 9.40 -10.58 -4.58
N PHE A 107 9.45 -9.39 -5.20
CA PHE A 107 9.13 -8.18 -4.46
C PHE A 107 7.66 -8.12 -4.05
N ALA A 108 6.74 -8.52 -4.93
CA ALA A 108 5.32 -8.61 -4.61
C ALA A 108 5.07 -9.57 -3.43
N ASP A 109 5.66 -10.77 -3.47
CA ASP A 109 5.51 -11.78 -2.41
C ASP A 109 6.00 -11.26 -1.05
N LEU A 110 7.16 -10.58 -1.03
CA LEU A 110 7.68 -9.96 0.19
C LEU A 110 6.71 -8.92 0.77
N MET A 111 6.14 -8.07 -0.08
CA MET A 111 5.21 -7.02 0.37
C MET A 111 3.86 -7.62 0.78
N VAL A 112 3.37 -8.64 0.08
CA VAL A 112 2.14 -9.36 0.42
C VAL A 112 2.30 -10.09 1.76
N ALA A 113 3.42 -10.78 1.98
CA ALA A 113 3.71 -11.45 3.24
C ALA A 113 3.77 -10.44 4.40
N ALA A 114 4.43 -9.30 4.21
CA ALA A 114 4.45 -8.23 5.21
C ALA A 114 3.04 -7.69 5.48
N SER A 115 2.25 -7.42 4.45
CA SER A 115 0.85 -6.96 4.59
C SER A 115 -0.02 -8.00 5.32
N PHE A 116 0.16 -9.28 5.02
CA PHE A 116 -0.58 -10.35 5.69
C PHE A 116 -0.26 -10.41 7.19
N ILE A 117 1.04 -10.38 7.55
CA ILE A 117 1.50 -10.50 8.94
C ILE A 117 1.15 -9.23 9.75
N PHE A 118 1.39 -8.05 9.20
CA PHE A 118 1.27 -6.80 9.96
C PHE A 118 -0.10 -6.12 9.85
N PHE A 119 -0.94 -6.53 8.92
CA PHE A 119 -2.27 -5.94 8.75
C PHE A 119 -3.38 -6.99 8.79
N THR A 120 -3.35 -8.02 7.92
CA THR A 120 -4.49 -8.94 7.76
C THR A 120 -4.72 -9.78 9.03
N ILE A 121 -3.67 -10.39 9.58
CA ILE A 121 -3.78 -11.19 10.82
C ILE A 121 -4.23 -10.31 12.01
N PRO A 122 -3.58 -9.16 12.30
CA PRO A 122 -4.04 -8.30 13.37
C PRO A 122 -5.47 -7.78 13.17
N SER A 123 -5.87 -7.44 11.95
CA SER A 123 -7.24 -7.00 11.68
C SER A 123 -8.27 -8.10 12.01
N TYR A 124 -7.97 -9.34 11.67
CA TYR A 124 -8.83 -10.49 11.99
C TYR A 124 -8.90 -10.75 13.50
N LEU A 125 -7.79 -10.62 14.22
CA LEU A 125 -7.73 -10.93 15.65
C LEU A 125 -8.26 -9.81 16.55
N LEU A 126 -8.09 -8.54 16.14
CA LEU A 126 -8.34 -7.39 17.03
C LEU A 126 -9.67 -6.69 16.75
N PHE A 127 -10.21 -6.81 15.53
CA PHE A 127 -11.45 -6.12 15.17
C PHE A 127 -12.60 -7.10 14.97
N ASN A 128 -13.75 -6.74 15.53
CA ASN A 128 -14.99 -7.49 15.31
C ASN A 128 -15.57 -7.13 13.92
N LEU A 129 -14.93 -7.63 12.86
CA LEU A 129 -15.32 -7.39 11.49
C LEU A 129 -15.68 -8.71 10.79
N PRO A 130 -16.57 -8.69 9.78
CA PRO A 130 -16.87 -9.88 9.00
C PRO A 130 -15.63 -10.35 8.23
N VAL A 131 -15.42 -11.65 8.20
CA VAL A 131 -14.25 -12.26 7.52
C VAL A 131 -14.23 -11.91 6.04
N GLU A 132 -15.39 -11.80 5.41
CA GLU A 132 -15.53 -11.41 4.00
C GLU A 132 -14.95 -10.03 3.70
N LEU A 133 -15.11 -9.09 4.64
CA LEU A 133 -14.54 -7.75 4.50
C LEU A 133 -13.01 -7.78 4.61
N ILE A 134 -12.48 -8.54 5.57
CA ILE A 134 -11.03 -8.70 5.76
C ILE A 134 -10.41 -9.41 4.53
N LEU A 135 -11.07 -10.43 3.99
CA LEU A 135 -10.63 -11.10 2.77
C LEU A 135 -10.69 -10.17 1.54
N SER A 136 -11.69 -9.31 1.45
CA SER A 136 -11.79 -8.28 0.40
C SER A 136 -10.61 -7.29 0.48
N TRP A 137 -10.28 -6.83 1.69
CA TRP A 137 -9.11 -5.97 1.92
C TRP A 137 -7.80 -6.65 1.54
N PHE A 138 -7.65 -7.93 1.88
CA PHE A 138 -6.48 -8.70 1.51
C PHE A 138 -6.38 -8.88 -0.02
N ALA A 139 -7.48 -9.27 -0.68
CA ALA A 139 -7.51 -9.47 -2.13
C ALA A 139 -7.20 -8.18 -2.90
N SER A 140 -7.80 -7.05 -2.50
CA SER A 140 -7.51 -5.76 -3.11
C SER A 140 -6.06 -5.30 -2.83
N SER A 141 -5.52 -5.56 -1.63
CA SER A 141 -4.12 -5.30 -1.31
C SER A 141 -3.16 -6.15 -2.13
N PHE A 142 -3.48 -7.43 -2.36
CA PHE A 142 -2.70 -8.32 -3.22
C PHE A 142 -2.57 -7.76 -4.64
N ILE A 143 -3.68 -7.34 -5.24
CA ILE A 143 -3.69 -6.73 -6.58
C ILE A 143 -2.86 -5.44 -6.59
N ILE A 144 -3.06 -4.56 -5.61
CA ILE A 144 -2.32 -3.30 -5.48
C ILE A 144 -0.81 -3.56 -5.38
N LEU A 145 -0.38 -4.49 -4.54
CA LEU A 145 1.04 -4.78 -4.31
C LEU A 145 1.70 -5.45 -5.54
N LEU A 146 0.97 -6.27 -6.28
CA LEU A 146 1.45 -6.83 -7.54
C LEU A 146 1.65 -5.73 -8.59
N LEU A 147 0.68 -4.84 -8.77
CA LEU A 147 0.81 -3.69 -9.68
C LEU A 147 1.92 -2.73 -9.22
N THR A 148 2.09 -2.56 -7.92
CA THR A 148 3.17 -1.76 -7.35
C THR A 148 4.52 -2.34 -7.71
N SER A 149 4.70 -3.64 -7.50
CA SER A 149 5.93 -4.34 -7.86
C SER A 149 6.26 -4.19 -9.35
N LEU A 150 5.27 -4.40 -10.21
CA LEU A 150 5.43 -4.22 -11.66
C LEU A 150 5.85 -2.79 -12.01
N THR A 151 5.21 -1.79 -11.42
CA THR A 151 5.48 -0.36 -11.65
C THR A 151 6.89 0.01 -11.19
N LEU A 152 7.28 -0.42 -9.99
CA LEU A 152 8.60 -0.15 -9.41
C LEU A 152 9.71 -0.77 -10.25
N VAL A 153 9.57 -2.05 -10.61
CA VAL A 153 10.55 -2.75 -11.44
C VAL A 153 10.68 -2.11 -12.81
N LYS A 154 9.59 -1.65 -13.41
CA LYS A 154 9.59 -1.03 -14.75
C LYS A 154 10.19 0.37 -14.76
N ILE A 155 9.94 1.18 -13.72
CA ILE A 155 10.32 2.61 -13.71
C ILE A 155 11.69 2.84 -13.07
N ILE A 156 12.00 2.10 -11.98
CA ILE A 156 13.18 2.37 -11.16
C ILE A 156 14.41 1.62 -11.65
N ASN A 157 14.27 0.53 -12.34
CA ASN A 157 15.41 -0.23 -12.89
C ASN A 157 16.07 0.45 -14.08
#